data_6a6f0fa5c33e1695ac00490d1a435585
#
_entry.id   6a6f0fa5c33e1695ac00490d1a435585
#
_cell.length_a   1.000
_cell.length_b   1.000
_cell.length_c   1.000
_cell.angle_alpha   90.00
_cell.angle_beta   90.00
_cell.angle_gamma   90.00
#
_symmetry.space_group_name_H-M   'P 1'
#
loop_
_entity.id
_entity.type
_entity.pdbx_description
1 polymer ?
#
loop_
_entity_poly.entity_id
_entity_poly.type
_entity_poly.pdbx_seq_one_letter_code
_entity_poly.pdbx_strand_id
1 'polypeptide(L)'
;MSLVWTLTQRNLRVFWRDHATVFLSLLSPLVLFCMFLVFYRHMITGLVTDSIPAATVAQAHALCDAWLFSSVAGLATFTSSLGMLMGFVDDRVTGRFADYLVSPVRRWHLAAGHLLATLCVSFLISVVLLAAGQVWALIAGQPTVAPLQDLYCLGAVLITCLTFSAFNTLLVTFTATQGSFGGYAVTMGTAVGFLSFCYVPPTSLSSSVISSLSTLPFAQGAAMIRRPIMTPAIDQVVNLVPEGPAREQVRDSLQNGLAMQLSVNGHTLSAGLMVGVLLALAVLLTTLASWRMGRIIR
;
A
#
# COMPACT_ATOMS: atom_id res chain seq x y z
N MET A 1 -9.06 -28.11 -13.03
CA MET A 1 -8.68 -26.88 -12.33
C MET A 1 -7.79 -27.25 -11.14
N SER A 2 -6.74 -26.50 -10.87
CA SER A 2 -5.89 -26.82 -9.70
C SER A 2 -6.67 -26.57 -8.41
N LEU A 3 -6.48 -27.41 -7.41
CA LEU A 3 -7.14 -27.32 -6.09
C LEU A 3 -6.94 -25.94 -5.44
N VAL A 4 -5.74 -25.37 -5.61
CA VAL A 4 -5.41 -24.01 -5.13
C VAL A 4 -6.36 -22.98 -5.74
N TRP A 5 -6.63 -23.06 -7.04
CA TRP A 5 -7.53 -22.13 -7.72
C TRP A 5 -8.99 -22.24 -7.21
N THR A 6 -9.46 -23.45 -6.97
CA THR A 6 -10.81 -23.66 -6.41
C THR A 6 -10.94 -23.05 -5.01
N LEU A 7 -9.92 -23.23 -4.16
CA LEU A 7 -9.86 -22.61 -2.83
C LEU A 7 -9.79 -21.07 -2.92
N THR A 8 -8.97 -20.54 -3.84
CA THR A 8 -8.90 -19.10 -4.09
C THR A 8 -10.26 -18.53 -4.50
N GLN A 9 -10.95 -19.17 -5.46
CA GLN A 9 -12.28 -18.72 -5.89
C GLN A 9 -13.31 -18.75 -4.76
N ARG A 10 -13.28 -19.81 -3.92
CA ARG A 10 -14.15 -19.86 -2.72
C ARG A 10 -13.90 -18.67 -1.82
N ASN A 11 -12.64 -18.40 -1.48
CA ASN A 11 -12.27 -17.31 -0.59
C ASN A 11 -12.64 -15.94 -1.16
N LEU A 12 -12.43 -15.73 -2.46
CA LEU A 12 -12.86 -14.51 -3.15
C LEU A 12 -14.37 -14.32 -3.10
N ARG A 13 -15.16 -15.39 -3.33
CA ARG A 13 -16.63 -15.31 -3.26
C ARG A 13 -17.10 -14.96 -1.85
N VAL A 14 -16.51 -15.56 -0.83
CA VAL A 14 -16.84 -15.28 0.58
C VAL A 14 -16.58 -13.81 0.88
N PHE A 15 -15.40 -13.29 0.53
CA PHE A 15 -15.04 -11.90 0.76
C PHE A 15 -16.00 -10.90 0.09
N TRP A 16 -16.28 -11.08 -1.22
CA TRP A 16 -17.15 -10.15 -1.95
C TRP A 16 -18.63 -10.22 -1.53
N ARG A 17 -19.06 -11.31 -0.91
CA ARG A 17 -20.42 -11.43 -0.36
C ARG A 17 -20.56 -10.78 1.02
N ASP A 18 -19.48 -10.57 1.71
CA ASP A 18 -19.46 -9.89 3.00
C ASP A 18 -19.13 -8.40 2.80
N HIS A 19 -20.18 -7.63 2.49
CA HIS A 19 -20.06 -6.19 2.25
C HIS A 19 -19.51 -5.43 3.45
N ALA A 20 -19.76 -5.89 4.68
CA ALA A 20 -19.24 -5.28 5.89
C ALA A 20 -17.71 -5.41 5.97
N THR A 21 -17.19 -6.61 5.72
CA THR A 21 -15.74 -6.86 5.69
C THR A 21 -15.07 -6.08 4.56
N VAL A 22 -15.67 -6.00 3.37
CA VAL A 22 -15.15 -5.17 2.27
C VAL A 22 -15.08 -3.70 2.69
N PHE A 23 -16.15 -3.14 3.25
CA PHE A 23 -16.19 -1.75 3.72
C PHE A 23 -15.14 -1.49 4.81
N LEU A 24 -15.08 -2.35 5.83
CA LEU A 24 -14.10 -2.22 6.92
C LEU A 24 -12.65 -2.31 6.45
N SER A 25 -12.37 -3.09 5.40
CA SER A 25 -11.02 -3.18 4.82
C SER A 25 -10.58 -1.87 4.14
N LEU A 26 -11.54 -1.05 3.71
CA LEU A 26 -11.33 0.27 3.10
C LEU A 26 -11.42 1.42 4.12
N LEU A 27 -11.76 1.14 5.38
CA LEU A 27 -11.99 2.18 6.37
C LEU A 27 -10.73 3.05 6.60
N SER A 28 -9.56 2.44 6.70
CA SER A 28 -8.29 3.15 6.90
C SER A 28 -7.91 4.04 5.69
N PRO A 29 -7.94 3.56 4.45
CA PRO A 29 -7.84 4.41 3.25
C PRO A 29 -8.88 5.54 3.20
N LEU A 30 -10.13 5.27 3.61
CA LEU A 30 -11.21 6.26 3.63
C LEU A 30 -10.95 7.36 4.67
N VAL A 31 -10.49 6.99 5.87
CA VAL A 31 -10.09 7.95 6.91
C VAL A 31 -8.97 8.85 6.40
N LEU A 32 -7.96 8.27 5.73
CA LEU A 32 -6.89 9.06 5.10
C LEU A 32 -7.46 10.04 4.08
N PHE A 33 -8.37 9.59 3.23
CA PHE A 33 -9.03 10.44 2.24
C PHE A 33 -9.76 11.62 2.88
N CYS A 34 -10.53 11.37 3.94
CA CYS A 34 -11.24 12.43 4.69
C CYS A 34 -10.26 13.41 5.37
N MET A 35 -9.21 12.89 6.02
CA MET A 35 -8.18 13.73 6.63
C MET A 35 -7.48 14.61 5.60
N PHE A 36 -7.24 14.07 4.41
CA PHE A 36 -6.61 14.83 3.34
C PHE A 36 -7.48 16.00 2.90
N LEU A 37 -8.77 15.78 2.64
CA LEU A 37 -9.69 16.84 2.20
C LEU A 37 -9.78 17.98 3.21
N VAL A 38 -9.71 17.67 4.51
CA VAL A 38 -9.90 18.66 5.58
C VAL A 38 -8.60 19.39 5.91
N PHE A 39 -7.46 18.68 5.99
CA PHE A 39 -6.22 19.22 6.55
C PHE A 39 -5.10 19.37 5.53
N TYR A 40 -4.78 18.30 4.77
CA TYR A 40 -3.55 18.26 3.99
C TYR A 40 -3.59 19.13 2.74
N ARG A 41 -4.75 19.28 2.13
CA ARG A 41 -4.89 20.10 0.92
C ARG A 41 -4.46 21.53 1.16
N HIS A 42 -4.89 22.13 2.27
CA HIS A 42 -4.49 23.49 2.66
C HIS A 42 -3.00 23.61 2.98
N MET A 43 -2.48 22.63 3.74
CA MET A 43 -1.08 22.61 4.18
C MET A 43 -0.11 22.50 2.99
N ILE A 44 -0.34 21.55 2.08
CA ILE A 44 0.55 21.31 0.93
C ILE A 44 0.42 22.47 -0.07
N THR A 45 -0.79 22.98 -0.30
CA THR A 45 -0.98 24.15 -1.17
C THR A 45 -0.16 25.34 -0.68
N GLY A 46 -0.22 25.66 0.61
CA GLY A 46 0.60 26.72 1.20
C GLY A 46 2.09 26.48 1.03
N LEU A 47 2.57 25.27 1.35
CA LEU A 47 3.99 24.90 1.17
C LEU A 47 4.48 25.09 -0.27
N VAL A 48 3.69 24.70 -1.26
CA VAL A 48 4.08 24.83 -2.68
C VAL A 48 4.06 26.28 -3.13
N THR A 49 3.01 27.05 -2.82
CA THR A 49 2.87 28.45 -3.24
C THR A 49 3.87 29.36 -2.53
N ASP A 50 4.21 29.08 -1.28
CA ASP A 50 5.21 29.86 -0.53
C ASP A 50 6.65 29.56 -1.00
N SER A 51 6.93 28.29 -1.38
CA SER A 51 8.25 27.88 -1.85
C SER A 51 8.49 28.23 -3.33
N ILE A 52 7.46 28.27 -4.14
CA ILE A 52 7.50 28.52 -5.58
C ILE A 52 6.42 29.55 -5.95
N PRO A 53 6.70 30.86 -5.84
CA PRO A 53 5.70 31.90 -6.10
C PRO A 53 5.10 31.90 -7.51
N ALA A 54 5.79 31.26 -8.48
CA ALA A 54 5.29 31.07 -9.84
C ALA A 54 4.27 29.92 -9.95
N ALA A 55 4.14 29.06 -8.94
CA ALA A 55 3.21 27.94 -8.97
C ALA A 55 1.76 28.42 -8.74
N THR A 56 0.87 27.95 -9.61
CA THR A 56 -0.55 28.22 -9.44
C THR A 56 -1.18 27.30 -8.40
N VAL A 57 -2.27 27.75 -7.79
CA VAL A 57 -3.05 26.92 -6.85
C VAL A 57 -3.53 25.61 -7.50
N ALA A 58 -3.82 25.63 -8.81
CA ALA A 58 -4.22 24.44 -9.55
C ALA A 58 -3.09 23.38 -9.62
N GLN A 59 -1.84 23.82 -9.83
CA GLN A 59 -0.67 22.94 -9.85
C GLN A 59 -0.35 22.36 -8.46
N ALA A 60 -0.50 23.18 -7.42
CA ALA A 60 -0.39 22.71 -6.04
C ALA A 60 -1.46 21.66 -5.72
N HIS A 61 -2.70 21.86 -6.16
CA HIS A 61 -3.78 20.87 -6.02
C HIS A 61 -3.48 19.57 -6.77
N ALA A 62 -2.94 19.63 -7.99
CA ALA A 62 -2.56 18.44 -8.75
C ALA A 62 -1.52 17.58 -8.00
N LEU A 63 -0.52 18.24 -7.39
CA LEU A 63 0.49 17.55 -6.57
C LEU A 63 -0.13 16.92 -5.33
N CYS A 64 -1.05 17.64 -4.66
CA CYS A 64 -1.79 17.14 -3.51
C CYS A 64 -2.62 15.91 -3.86
N ASP A 65 -3.40 15.98 -4.93
CA ASP A 65 -4.28 14.90 -5.34
C ASP A 65 -3.48 13.65 -5.75
N ALA A 66 -2.36 13.81 -6.47
CA ALA A 66 -1.45 12.72 -6.82
C ALA A 66 -0.86 12.04 -5.56
N TRP A 67 -0.45 12.83 -4.56
CA TRP A 67 0.02 12.29 -3.27
C TRP A 67 -1.08 11.54 -2.53
N LEU A 68 -2.30 12.07 -2.51
CA LEU A 68 -3.45 11.44 -1.87
C LEU A 68 -3.75 10.08 -2.48
N PHE A 69 -4.00 10.01 -3.79
CA PHE A 69 -4.40 8.78 -4.46
C PHE A 69 -3.31 7.70 -4.39
N SER A 70 -2.04 8.08 -4.52
CA SER A 70 -0.92 7.15 -4.34
C SER A 70 -0.81 6.62 -2.92
N SER A 71 -1.06 7.46 -1.90
CA SER A 71 -1.03 7.08 -0.49
C SER A 71 -2.21 6.19 -0.10
N VAL A 72 -3.42 6.54 -0.56
CA VAL A 72 -4.64 5.74 -0.36
C VAL A 72 -4.49 4.35 -0.98
N ALA A 73 -3.99 4.26 -2.22
CA ALA A 73 -3.73 2.99 -2.88
C ALA A 73 -2.63 2.18 -2.17
N GLY A 74 -1.55 2.84 -1.75
CA GLY A 74 -0.47 2.21 -0.99
C GLY A 74 -0.95 1.62 0.34
N LEU A 75 -1.78 2.36 1.09
CA LEU A 75 -2.38 1.87 2.33
C LEU A 75 -3.34 0.71 2.08
N ALA A 76 -4.12 0.78 1.00
CA ALA A 76 -5.07 -0.26 0.62
C ALA A 76 -4.38 -1.60 0.30
N THR A 77 -3.14 -1.62 -0.19
CA THR A 77 -2.39 -2.88 -0.40
C THR A 77 -2.28 -3.70 0.88
N PHE A 78 -2.13 -3.03 2.02
CA PHE A 78 -2.03 -3.67 3.33
C PHE A 78 -3.41 -3.96 3.93
N THR A 79 -4.30 -2.98 4.00
CA THR A 79 -5.57 -3.10 4.73
C THR A 79 -6.56 -4.03 4.06
N SER A 80 -6.61 -4.08 2.73
CA SER A 80 -7.49 -5.01 2.02
C SER A 80 -7.00 -6.47 2.12
N SER A 81 -5.68 -6.68 2.23
CA SER A 81 -5.15 -8.02 2.53
C SER A 81 -5.54 -8.50 3.93
N LEU A 82 -5.61 -7.59 4.91
CA LEU A 82 -6.14 -7.90 6.24
C LEU A 82 -7.63 -8.28 6.19
N GLY A 83 -8.44 -7.47 5.52
CA GLY A 83 -9.87 -7.76 5.37
C GLY A 83 -10.14 -9.14 4.78
N MET A 84 -9.37 -9.51 3.73
CA MET A 84 -9.50 -10.84 3.13
C MET A 84 -9.18 -11.98 4.10
N LEU A 85 -8.26 -11.79 5.06
CA LEU A 85 -7.89 -12.80 6.04
C LEU A 85 -8.90 -12.98 7.18
N MET A 86 -9.90 -12.11 7.30
CA MET A 86 -11.00 -12.31 8.25
C MET A 86 -11.68 -13.66 8.03
N GLY A 87 -11.92 -14.04 6.77
CA GLY A 87 -12.47 -15.34 6.42
C GLY A 87 -11.62 -16.54 6.87
N PHE A 88 -10.28 -16.37 6.93
CA PHE A 88 -9.40 -17.41 7.49
C PHE A 88 -9.63 -17.57 9.00
N VAL A 89 -9.79 -16.48 9.72
CA VAL A 89 -10.04 -16.50 11.16
C VAL A 89 -11.43 -17.10 11.46
N ASP A 90 -12.42 -16.75 10.65
CA ASP A 90 -13.78 -17.33 10.76
C ASP A 90 -13.80 -18.84 10.53
N ASP A 91 -13.12 -19.32 9.49
CA ASP A 91 -12.98 -20.75 9.22
C ASP A 91 -12.28 -21.49 10.39
N ARG A 92 -11.32 -20.81 11.05
CA ARG A 92 -10.64 -21.36 12.23
C ARG A 92 -11.53 -21.41 13.47
N VAL A 93 -12.23 -20.31 13.77
CA VAL A 93 -13.08 -20.20 14.97
C VAL A 93 -14.32 -21.09 14.87
N THR A 94 -14.90 -21.20 13.67
CA THR A 94 -16.08 -22.07 13.42
C THR A 94 -15.73 -23.55 13.27
N GLY A 95 -14.44 -23.92 13.33
CA GLY A 95 -14.00 -25.32 13.21
C GLY A 95 -14.06 -25.87 11.79
N ARG A 96 -14.35 -25.06 10.75
CA ARG A 96 -14.40 -25.51 9.34
C ARG A 96 -13.07 -26.08 8.84
N PHE A 97 -11.97 -25.82 9.54
CA PHE A 97 -10.70 -26.48 9.22
C PHE A 97 -10.74 -27.99 9.45
N ALA A 98 -11.62 -28.50 10.35
CA ALA A 98 -11.80 -29.93 10.54
C ALA A 98 -12.30 -30.62 9.26
N ASP A 99 -13.14 -29.95 8.46
CA ASP A 99 -13.64 -30.48 7.19
C ASP A 99 -12.51 -30.67 6.16
N TYR A 100 -11.47 -29.86 6.23
CA TYR A 100 -10.29 -30.00 5.36
C TYR A 100 -9.37 -31.14 5.83
N LEU A 101 -9.38 -31.51 7.12
CA LEU A 101 -8.55 -32.61 7.65
C LEU A 101 -9.04 -33.98 7.19
N VAL A 102 -10.34 -34.13 6.94
CA VAL A 102 -10.92 -35.39 6.42
C VAL A 102 -10.84 -35.48 4.89
N SER A 103 -10.43 -34.43 4.21
CA SER A 103 -10.25 -34.37 2.76
C SER A 103 -8.79 -34.64 2.37
N PRO A 104 -8.50 -35.17 1.17
CA PRO A 104 -7.12 -35.44 0.71
C PRO A 104 -6.35 -34.19 0.33
N VAL A 105 -6.71 -33.01 0.89
CA VAL A 105 -6.11 -31.71 0.59
C VAL A 105 -4.80 -31.56 1.37
N ARG A 106 -3.69 -31.34 0.65
CA ARG A 106 -2.42 -31.03 1.31
C ARG A 106 -2.46 -29.61 1.90
N ARG A 107 -1.95 -29.43 3.09
CA ARG A 107 -1.99 -28.17 3.87
C ARG A 107 -1.45 -26.96 3.12
N TRP A 108 -0.41 -27.14 2.31
CA TRP A 108 0.16 -26.05 1.52
C TRP A 108 -0.82 -25.49 0.46
N HIS A 109 -1.79 -26.32 -0.03
CA HIS A 109 -2.83 -25.83 -0.95
C HIS A 109 -3.76 -24.83 -0.26
N LEU A 110 -4.07 -25.05 1.03
CA LEU A 110 -4.86 -24.10 1.83
C LEU A 110 -4.12 -22.78 2.02
N ALA A 111 -2.84 -22.84 2.43
CA ALA A 111 -1.99 -21.67 2.58
C ALA A 111 -1.86 -20.87 1.27
N ALA A 112 -1.58 -21.59 0.17
CA ALA A 112 -1.45 -20.97 -1.16
C ALA A 112 -2.79 -20.37 -1.65
N GLY A 113 -3.92 -21.03 -1.38
CA GLY A 113 -5.25 -20.54 -1.73
C GLY A 113 -5.61 -19.23 -1.00
N HIS A 114 -5.29 -19.13 0.30
CA HIS A 114 -5.50 -17.91 1.07
C HIS A 114 -4.53 -16.80 0.63
N LEU A 115 -3.25 -17.11 0.44
CA LEU A 115 -2.26 -16.13 -0.02
C LEU A 115 -2.63 -15.55 -1.40
N LEU A 116 -3.04 -16.42 -2.33
CA LEU A 116 -3.42 -15.98 -3.68
C LEU A 116 -4.72 -15.15 -3.64
N ALA A 117 -5.68 -15.52 -2.79
CA ALA A 117 -6.90 -14.74 -2.63
C ALA A 117 -6.63 -13.35 -2.02
N THR A 118 -5.76 -13.26 -0.99
CA THR A 118 -5.31 -11.99 -0.41
C THR A 118 -4.60 -11.12 -1.42
N LEU A 119 -3.70 -11.70 -2.21
CA LEU A 119 -2.99 -11.00 -3.29
C LEU A 119 -3.98 -10.45 -4.33
N CYS A 120 -4.92 -11.28 -4.80
CA CYS A 120 -5.91 -10.85 -5.80
C CYS A 120 -6.79 -9.70 -5.30
N VAL A 121 -7.29 -9.77 -4.06
CA VAL A 121 -8.15 -8.73 -3.48
C VAL A 121 -7.36 -7.44 -3.29
N SER A 122 -6.19 -7.51 -2.67
CA SER A 122 -5.38 -6.30 -2.40
C SER A 122 -4.91 -5.64 -3.68
N PHE A 123 -4.51 -6.42 -4.68
CA PHE A 123 -4.12 -5.90 -5.99
C PHE A 123 -5.30 -5.23 -6.70
N LEU A 124 -6.46 -5.92 -6.80
CA LEU A 124 -7.65 -5.38 -7.47
C LEU A 124 -8.12 -4.07 -6.82
N ILE A 125 -8.23 -4.03 -5.48
CA ILE A 125 -8.67 -2.83 -4.77
C ILE A 125 -7.69 -1.67 -4.98
N SER A 126 -6.38 -1.93 -4.89
CA SER A 126 -5.36 -0.89 -5.09
C SER A 126 -5.37 -0.36 -6.53
N VAL A 127 -5.52 -1.23 -7.53
CA VAL A 127 -5.63 -0.82 -8.95
C VAL A 127 -6.89 0.01 -9.19
N VAL A 128 -8.03 -0.36 -8.60
CA VAL A 128 -9.28 0.43 -8.70
C VAL A 128 -9.10 1.82 -8.09
N LEU A 129 -8.43 1.93 -6.94
CA LEU A 129 -8.16 3.23 -6.32
C LEU A 129 -7.20 4.10 -7.14
N LEU A 130 -6.18 3.49 -7.76
CA LEU A 130 -5.29 4.20 -8.68
C LEU A 130 -6.01 4.65 -9.94
N ALA A 131 -6.84 3.78 -10.54
CA ALA A 131 -7.66 4.13 -11.70
C ALA A 131 -8.63 5.27 -11.37
N ALA A 132 -9.23 5.27 -10.18
CA ALA A 132 -10.06 6.38 -9.70
C ALA A 132 -9.26 7.69 -9.62
N GLY A 133 -8.00 7.64 -9.16
CA GLY A 133 -7.10 8.80 -9.15
C GLY A 133 -6.76 9.31 -10.55
N GLN A 134 -6.51 8.43 -11.51
CA GLN A 134 -6.27 8.82 -12.90
C GLN A 134 -7.51 9.43 -13.56
N VAL A 135 -8.69 8.85 -13.32
CA VAL A 135 -9.97 9.41 -13.80
C VAL A 135 -10.21 10.78 -13.19
N TRP A 136 -9.94 10.94 -11.89
CA TRP A 136 -10.05 12.25 -11.22
C TRP A 136 -9.11 13.28 -11.85
N ALA A 137 -7.83 12.92 -12.09
CA ALA A 137 -6.86 13.81 -12.73
C ALA A 137 -7.32 14.24 -14.12
N LEU A 138 -7.87 13.33 -14.93
CA LEU A 138 -8.45 13.63 -16.24
C LEU A 138 -9.62 14.63 -16.16
N ILE A 139 -10.55 14.41 -15.24
CA ILE A 139 -11.72 15.28 -15.05
C ILE A 139 -11.29 16.67 -14.57
N ALA A 140 -10.30 16.73 -13.68
CA ALA A 140 -9.77 17.97 -13.12
C ALA A 140 -8.80 18.71 -14.06
N GLY A 141 -8.49 18.17 -15.24
CA GLY A 141 -7.50 18.74 -16.17
C GLY A 141 -6.05 18.74 -15.62
N GLN A 142 -5.75 17.78 -14.72
CA GLN A 142 -4.45 17.63 -14.10
C GLN A 142 -3.54 16.70 -14.94
N PRO A 143 -2.21 16.73 -14.73
CA PRO A 143 -1.30 15.84 -15.43
C PRO A 143 -1.60 14.38 -15.09
N THR A 144 -1.72 13.56 -16.13
CA THR A 144 -1.91 12.13 -16.02
C THR A 144 -0.59 11.38 -16.18
N VAL A 145 -0.55 10.18 -15.66
CA VAL A 145 0.60 9.30 -15.77
C VAL A 145 0.72 8.74 -17.19
N ALA A 146 1.93 8.68 -17.74
CA ALA A 146 2.17 8.07 -19.04
C ALA A 146 1.99 6.53 -18.97
N PRO A 147 1.56 5.86 -20.05
CA PRO A 147 1.28 4.41 -20.04
C PRO A 147 2.44 3.53 -19.56
N LEU A 148 3.67 3.93 -19.85
CA LEU A 148 4.86 3.21 -19.37
C LEU A 148 5.04 3.36 -17.85
N GLN A 149 4.77 4.54 -17.31
CA GLN A 149 4.81 4.79 -15.86
C GLN A 149 3.65 4.07 -15.15
N ASP A 150 2.49 3.95 -15.78
CA ASP A 150 1.38 3.13 -15.27
C ASP A 150 1.79 1.67 -15.13
N LEU A 151 2.53 1.11 -16.09
CA LEU A 151 3.06 -0.25 -16.00
C LEU A 151 4.05 -0.42 -14.84
N TYR A 152 4.95 0.55 -14.63
CA TYR A 152 5.82 0.55 -13.44
C TYR A 152 5.04 0.65 -12.14
N CYS A 153 3.98 1.46 -12.12
CA CYS A 153 3.09 1.58 -10.97
C CYS A 153 2.39 0.25 -10.65
N LEU A 154 1.83 -0.42 -11.65
CA LEU A 154 1.20 -1.73 -11.50
C LEU A 154 2.19 -2.78 -10.99
N GLY A 155 3.42 -2.77 -11.48
CA GLY A 155 4.50 -3.63 -10.97
C GLY A 155 4.82 -3.35 -9.50
N ALA A 156 4.92 -2.08 -9.11
CA ALA A 156 5.13 -1.67 -7.72
C ALA A 156 3.98 -2.11 -6.80
N VAL A 157 2.73 -1.92 -7.24
CA VAL A 157 1.54 -2.39 -6.51
C VAL A 157 1.57 -3.89 -6.34
N LEU A 158 1.89 -4.65 -7.40
CA LEU A 158 1.92 -6.11 -7.35
C LEU A 158 2.96 -6.62 -6.34
N ILE A 159 4.18 -6.08 -6.37
CA ILE A 159 5.26 -6.46 -5.44
C ILE A 159 4.88 -6.10 -4.00
N THR A 160 4.31 -4.92 -3.79
CA THR A 160 3.87 -4.45 -2.48
C THR A 160 2.73 -5.32 -1.94
N CYS A 161 1.72 -5.63 -2.77
CA CYS A 161 0.62 -6.55 -2.42
C CYS A 161 1.13 -7.95 -2.09
N LEU A 162 2.09 -8.49 -2.85
CA LEU A 162 2.68 -9.79 -2.58
C LEU A 162 3.37 -9.82 -1.20
N THR A 163 4.16 -8.79 -0.91
CA THR A 163 4.88 -8.67 0.36
C THR A 163 3.92 -8.55 1.54
N PHE A 164 2.90 -7.69 1.44
CA PHE A 164 1.96 -7.46 2.53
C PHE A 164 0.95 -8.59 2.70
N SER A 165 0.55 -9.25 1.61
CA SER A 165 -0.25 -10.46 1.69
C SER A 165 0.49 -11.59 2.41
N ALA A 166 1.78 -11.77 2.13
CA ALA A 166 2.62 -12.74 2.81
C ALA A 166 2.81 -12.38 4.30
N PHE A 167 3.05 -11.09 4.59
CA PHE A 167 3.20 -10.58 5.95
C PHE A 167 1.94 -10.82 6.79
N ASN A 168 0.78 -10.39 6.28
CA ASN A 168 -0.49 -10.54 6.98
C ASN A 168 -0.90 -12.02 7.10
N THR A 169 -0.62 -12.85 6.07
CA THR A 169 -0.87 -14.30 6.12
C THR A 169 -0.01 -14.97 7.20
N LEU A 170 1.24 -14.55 7.39
CA LEU A 170 2.04 -15.04 8.50
C LEU A 170 1.46 -14.60 9.85
N LEU A 171 1.14 -13.31 10.00
CA LEU A 171 0.70 -12.77 11.28
C LEU A 171 -0.69 -13.29 11.71
N VAL A 172 -1.61 -13.53 10.78
CA VAL A 172 -2.91 -14.13 11.11
C VAL A 172 -2.77 -15.51 11.74
N THR A 173 -1.69 -16.23 11.49
CA THR A 173 -1.42 -17.53 12.13
C THR A 173 -1.21 -17.43 13.64
N PHE A 174 -0.89 -16.27 14.16
CA PHE A 174 -0.74 -16.02 15.61
C PHE A 174 -2.04 -15.61 16.29
N THR A 175 -3.06 -15.22 15.52
CA THR A 175 -4.37 -14.85 16.06
C THR A 175 -5.25 -16.10 16.22
N ALA A 176 -5.82 -16.28 17.41
CA ALA A 176 -6.64 -17.45 17.72
C ALA A 176 -8.14 -17.17 17.72
N THR A 177 -8.53 -15.89 17.87
CA THR A 177 -9.93 -15.46 18.00
C THR A 177 -10.23 -14.28 17.09
N GLN A 178 -11.49 -14.04 16.78
CA GLN A 178 -11.94 -12.87 16.02
C GLN A 178 -11.54 -11.57 16.72
N GLY A 179 -11.65 -11.51 18.06
CA GLY A 179 -11.26 -10.33 18.82
C GLY A 179 -9.76 -10.01 18.75
N SER A 180 -8.89 -11.04 18.83
CA SER A 180 -7.45 -10.84 18.68
C SER A 180 -7.07 -10.41 17.27
N PHE A 181 -7.75 -10.93 16.25
CA PHE A 181 -7.55 -10.49 14.87
C PHE A 181 -8.06 -9.06 14.64
N GLY A 182 -9.24 -8.71 15.18
CA GLY A 182 -9.78 -7.34 15.10
C GLY A 182 -8.84 -6.32 15.73
N GLY A 183 -8.31 -6.61 16.93
CA GLY A 183 -7.30 -5.77 17.59
C GLY A 183 -6.03 -5.61 16.74
N TYR A 184 -5.52 -6.71 16.17
CA TYR A 184 -4.38 -6.68 15.26
C TYR A 184 -4.68 -5.83 14.01
N ALA A 185 -5.83 -6.03 13.36
CA ALA A 185 -6.21 -5.33 12.13
C ALA A 185 -6.30 -3.81 12.34
N VAL A 186 -6.91 -3.37 13.44
CA VAL A 186 -7.02 -1.94 13.78
C VAL A 186 -5.64 -1.36 14.10
N THR A 187 -4.86 -2.03 14.95
CA THR A 187 -3.54 -1.53 15.36
C THR A 187 -2.59 -1.44 14.18
N MET A 188 -2.48 -2.50 13.38
CA MET A 188 -1.59 -2.54 12.21
C MET A 188 -2.08 -1.67 11.07
N GLY A 189 -3.40 -1.63 10.81
CA GLY A 189 -3.97 -0.74 9.81
C GLY A 189 -3.67 0.72 10.07
N THR A 190 -3.71 1.14 11.35
CA THR A 190 -3.33 2.50 11.76
C THR A 190 -1.82 2.70 11.73
N ALA A 191 -1.06 1.78 12.30
CA ALA A 191 0.40 1.88 12.37
C ALA A 191 1.04 1.98 10.98
N VAL A 192 0.60 1.16 10.02
CA VAL A 192 1.14 1.17 8.65
C VAL A 192 0.93 2.51 7.96
N GLY A 193 -0.16 3.23 8.25
CA GLY A 193 -0.38 4.57 7.72
C GLY A 193 0.70 5.57 8.15
N PHE A 194 1.18 5.48 9.39
CA PHE A 194 2.31 6.29 9.89
C PHE A 194 3.65 5.75 9.37
N LEU A 195 3.87 4.44 9.42
CA LEU A 195 5.11 3.80 9.00
C LEU A 195 5.42 3.92 7.50
N SER A 196 4.41 4.18 6.68
CA SER A 196 4.51 4.36 5.22
C SER A 196 4.53 5.82 4.77
N PHE A 197 4.58 6.78 5.69
CA PHE A 197 4.43 8.22 5.41
C PHE A 197 3.12 8.55 4.68
N CYS A 198 2.05 7.77 4.88
CA CYS A 198 0.76 8.06 4.28
C CYS A 198 -0.06 9.05 5.09
N TYR A 199 0.02 8.99 6.44
CA TYR A 199 -0.67 9.95 7.30
C TYR A 199 0.14 11.20 7.59
N VAL A 200 1.46 11.10 7.65
CA VAL A 200 2.33 12.23 8.00
C VAL A 200 3.47 12.32 6.99
N PRO A 201 3.58 13.42 6.25
CA PRO A 201 4.69 13.61 5.31
C PRO A 201 6.02 13.79 6.06
N PRO A 202 7.15 13.37 5.46
CA PRO A 202 8.49 13.48 6.07
C PRO A 202 8.87 14.89 6.52
N THR A 203 8.35 15.92 5.86
CA THR A 203 8.63 17.34 6.20
C THR A 203 8.36 17.69 7.66
N SER A 204 7.49 16.93 8.33
CA SER A 204 7.10 17.15 9.73
C SER A 204 7.94 16.33 10.72
N LEU A 205 8.89 15.51 10.25
CA LEU A 205 9.60 14.53 11.06
C LEU A 205 11.11 14.84 11.13
N SER A 206 11.76 14.39 12.21
CA SER A 206 13.21 14.49 12.34
C SER A 206 13.93 13.52 11.38
N SER A 207 15.14 13.88 10.97
CA SER A 207 15.96 13.06 10.06
C SER A 207 16.22 11.65 10.56
N SER A 208 16.37 11.46 11.87
CA SER A 208 16.55 10.14 12.49
C SER A 208 15.32 9.26 12.35
N VAL A 209 14.11 9.83 12.53
CA VAL A 209 12.84 9.12 12.35
C VAL A 209 12.64 8.76 10.88
N ILE A 210 12.89 9.69 9.96
CA ILE A 210 12.80 9.44 8.52
C ILE A 210 13.72 8.29 8.12
N SER A 211 14.99 8.33 8.55
CA SER A 211 15.97 7.28 8.26
C SER A 211 15.50 5.90 8.77
N SER A 212 15.00 5.84 10.02
CA SER A 212 14.50 4.60 10.61
C SER A 212 13.27 4.06 9.88
N LEU A 213 12.30 4.90 9.56
CA LEU A 213 11.08 4.49 8.84
C LEU A 213 11.39 4.08 7.39
N SER A 214 12.37 4.71 6.74
CA SER A 214 12.78 4.39 5.37
C SER A 214 13.36 2.98 5.22
N THR A 215 13.85 2.36 6.30
CA THR A 215 14.29 0.96 6.28
C THR A 215 13.14 -0.04 6.24
N LEU A 216 11.93 0.40 6.63
CA LEU A 216 10.77 -0.48 6.73
C LEU A 216 10.14 -0.76 5.36
N PRO A 217 9.65 -1.99 5.12
CA PRO A 217 9.02 -2.35 3.85
C PRO A 217 7.75 -1.55 3.57
N PHE A 218 7.10 -1.01 4.61
CA PHE A 218 5.90 -0.17 4.48
C PHE A 218 6.19 1.15 3.76
N ALA A 219 7.25 1.84 4.17
CA ALA A 219 7.69 3.07 3.51
C ALA A 219 8.20 2.81 2.09
N GLN A 220 8.96 1.73 1.90
CA GLN A 220 9.52 1.36 0.59
C GLN A 220 8.41 1.04 -0.43
N GLY A 221 7.41 0.25 -0.04
CA GLY A 221 6.26 -0.07 -0.89
C GLY A 221 5.46 1.18 -1.28
N ALA A 222 5.17 2.06 -0.31
CA ALA A 222 4.47 3.31 -0.57
C ALA A 222 5.25 4.25 -1.49
N ALA A 223 6.56 4.40 -1.29
CA ALA A 223 7.41 5.24 -2.14
C ALA A 223 7.48 4.73 -3.58
N MET A 224 7.53 3.40 -3.79
CA MET A 224 7.52 2.81 -5.13
C MET A 224 6.22 3.10 -5.89
N ILE A 225 5.08 3.13 -5.21
CA ILE A 225 3.79 3.48 -5.82
C ILE A 225 3.70 4.98 -6.08
N ARG A 226 4.20 5.82 -5.17
CA ARG A 226 4.18 7.29 -5.30
C ARG A 226 5.00 7.80 -6.47
N ARG A 227 6.20 7.26 -6.66
CA ARG A 227 7.15 7.74 -7.69
C ARG A 227 6.50 7.92 -9.06
N PRO A 228 5.93 6.91 -9.72
CA PRO A 228 5.35 7.07 -11.04
C PRO A 228 4.13 8.00 -11.06
N ILE A 229 3.31 8.02 -10.02
CA ILE A 229 2.06 8.78 -9.98
C ILE A 229 2.32 10.28 -9.79
N MET A 230 3.29 10.63 -8.93
CA MET A 230 3.56 12.02 -8.59
C MET A 230 4.53 12.71 -9.54
N THR A 231 5.33 11.96 -10.31
CA THR A 231 6.33 12.54 -11.22
C THR A 231 5.74 13.58 -12.18
N PRO A 232 4.60 13.35 -12.87
CA PRO A 232 4.04 14.35 -13.78
C PRO A 232 3.64 15.66 -13.07
N ALA A 233 3.08 15.57 -11.88
CA ALA A 233 2.68 16.74 -11.09
C ALA A 233 3.89 17.53 -10.56
N ILE A 234 4.94 16.82 -10.13
CA ILE A 234 6.21 17.45 -9.72
C ILE A 234 6.87 18.14 -10.92
N ASP A 235 6.93 17.50 -12.07
CA ASP A 235 7.53 18.07 -13.27
C ASP A 235 6.83 19.37 -13.70
N GLN A 236 5.50 19.43 -13.58
CA GLN A 236 4.77 20.68 -13.83
C GLN A 236 5.22 21.84 -12.92
N VAL A 237 5.42 21.58 -11.64
CA VAL A 237 5.81 22.61 -10.66
C VAL A 237 7.28 22.97 -10.81
N VAL A 238 8.14 21.97 -10.96
CA VAL A 238 9.61 22.15 -11.08
C VAL A 238 9.99 22.87 -12.38
N ASN A 239 9.25 22.66 -13.47
CA ASN A 239 9.51 23.33 -14.75
C ASN A 239 9.23 24.84 -14.74
N LEU A 240 8.58 25.36 -13.70
CA LEU A 240 8.41 26.80 -13.48
C LEU A 240 9.69 27.46 -12.97
N VAL A 241 10.61 26.69 -12.40
CA VAL A 241 11.89 27.17 -11.91
C VAL A 241 12.89 27.20 -13.07
N PRO A 242 13.66 28.30 -13.27
CA PRO A 242 14.68 28.38 -14.31
C PRO A 242 15.66 27.21 -14.25
N GLU A 243 16.18 26.80 -15.40
CA GLU A 243 17.18 25.72 -15.48
C GLU A 243 18.43 26.07 -14.70
N GLY A 244 18.89 25.13 -13.88
CA GLY A 244 20.06 25.32 -13.03
C GLY A 244 20.00 24.53 -11.73
N PRO A 245 20.98 24.69 -10.85
CA PRO A 245 21.05 23.95 -9.60
C PRO A 245 19.85 24.20 -8.67
N ALA A 246 19.21 25.37 -8.77
CA ALA A 246 18.00 25.67 -8.00
C ALA A 246 16.82 24.77 -8.38
N ARG A 247 16.67 24.43 -9.67
CA ARG A 247 15.62 23.48 -10.15
C ARG A 247 15.80 22.10 -9.55
N GLU A 248 17.02 21.58 -9.52
CA GLU A 248 17.34 20.29 -8.93
C GLU A 248 17.11 20.27 -7.42
N GLN A 249 17.51 21.33 -6.72
CA GLN A 249 17.26 21.46 -5.27
C GLN A 249 15.77 21.46 -4.94
N VAL A 250 14.94 22.16 -5.71
CA VAL A 250 13.48 22.17 -5.55
C VAL A 250 12.90 20.78 -5.82
N ARG A 251 13.35 20.11 -6.89
CA ARG A 251 12.93 18.74 -7.21
C ARG A 251 13.25 17.79 -6.06
N ASP A 252 14.48 17.79 -5.57
CA ASP A 252 14.92 16.91 -4.49
C ASP A 252 14.17 17.21 -3.19
N SER A 253 13.94 18.49 -2.89
CA SER A 253 13.19 18.91 -1.73
C SER A 253 11.74 18.39 -1.77
N LEU A 254 11.05 18.51 -2.91
CA LEU A 254 9.70 17.98 -3.09
C LEU A 254 9.67 16.45 -3.03
N GLN A 255 10.61 15.78 -3.69
CA GLN A 255 10.65 14.30 -3.70
C GLN A 255 10.94 13.71 -2.32
N ASN A 256 11.84 14.32 -1.56
CA ASN A 256 12.13 13.92 -0.19
C ASN A 256 10.98 14.29 0.76
N GLY A 257 10.45 15.51 0.63
CA GLY A 257 9.36 16.01 1.47
C GLY A 257 8.05 15.24 1.33
N LEU A 258 7.82 14.63 0.17
CA LEU A 258 6.61 13.84 -0.13
C LEU A 258 6.86 12.31 -0.09
N ALA A 259 7.99 11.87 0.47
CA ALA A 259 8.36 10.46 0.58
C ALA A 259 8.35 9.69 -0.76
N MET A 260 8.77 10.32 -1.84
CA MET A 260 9.04 9.66 -3.10
C MET A 260 10.46 9.10 -3.15
N GLN A 261 11.42 9.84 -2.58
CA GLN A 261 12.77 9.35 -2.33
C GLN A 261 12.92 9.06 -0.84
N LEU A 262 13.41 7.88 -0.54
CA LEU A 262 13.73 7.47 0.82
C LEU A 262 15.25 7.50 0.99
N SER A 263 15.69 7.99 2.14
CA SER A 263 17.11 8.03 2.49
C SER A 263 17.35 7.35 3.83
N VAL A 264 18.45 6.63 3.91
CA VAL A 264 18.94 6.01 5.15
C VAL A 264 20.36 6.51 5.38
N ASN A 265 20.58 7.18 6.51
CA ASN A 265 21.88 7.76 6.85
C ASN A 265 22.49 8.65 5.74
N GLY A 266 21.66 9.43 5.05
CA GLY A 266 22.09 10.33 3.97
C GLY A 266 22.26 9.67 2.59
N HIS A 267 22.09 8.35 2.48
CA HIS A 267 22.14 7.63 1.20
C HIS A 267 20.71 7.38 0.68
N THR A 268 20.44 7.77 -0.55
CA THR A 268 19.15 7.52 -1.21
C THR A 268 19.01 6.05 -1.58
N LEU A 269 17.85 5.46 -1.26
CA LEU A 269 17.55 4.09 -1.63
C LEU A 269 17.18 4.00 -3.11
N SER A 270 17.93 3.19 -3.85
CA SER A 270 17.61 2.92 -5.27
C SER A 270 16.32 2.10 -5.39
N ALA A 271 15.58 2.29 -6.50
CA ALA A 271 14.37 1.50 -6.77
C ALA A 271 14.66 -0.01 -6.81
N GLY A 272 15.81 -0.40 -7.41
CA GLY A 272 16.21 -1.81 -7.47
C GLY A 272 16.45 -2.44 -6.10
N LEU A 273 17.03 -1.69 -5.15
CA LEU A 273 17.25 -2.17 -3.79
C LEU A 273 15.91 -2.36 -3.08
N MET A 274 14.97 -1.41 -3.19
CA MET A 274 13.63 -1.53 -2.59
C MET A 274 12.86 -2.73 -3.15
N VAL A 275 12.88 -2.94 -4.47
CA VAL A 275 12.29 -4.12 -5.12
C VAL A 275 12.93 -5.41 -4.58
N GLY A 276 14.26 -5.45 -4.50
CA GLY A 276 14.99 -6.61 -3.98
C GLY A 276 14.61 -6.94 -2.53
N VAL A 277 14.54 -5.93 -1.66
CA VAL A 277 14.12 -6.09 -0.25
C VAL A 277 12.69 -6.62 -0.15
N LEU A 278 11.75 -6.01 -0.88
CA LEU A 278 10.35 -6.43 -0.85
C LEU A 278 10.18 -7.86 -1.38
N LEU A 279 10.82 -8.23 -2.48
CA LEU A 279 10.75 -9.59 -3.02
C LEU A 279 11.40 -10.61 -2.08
N ALA A 280 12.55 -10.30 -1.49
CA ALA A 280 13.21 -11.17 -0.51
C ALA A 280 12.32 -11.40 0.72
N LEU A 281 11.70 -10.33 1.23
CA LEU A 281 10.72 -10.41 2.32
C LEU A 281 9.48 -11.22 1.91
N ALA A 282 8.94 -11.01 0.72
CA ALA A 282 7.78 -11.77 0.24
C ALA A 282 8.07 -13.28 0.21
N VAL A 283 9.22 -13.70 -0.30
CA VAL A 283 9.64 -15.10 -0.33
C VAL A 283 9.83 -15.65 1.08
N LEU A 284 10.55 -14.93 1.94
CA LEU A 284 10.79 -15.32 3.33
C LEU A 284 9.48 -15.48 4.10
N LEU A 285 8.61 -14.47 4.02
CA LEU A 285 7.34 -14.46 4.76
C LEU A 285 6.37 -15.52 4.24
N THR A 286 6.33 -15.76 2.92
CA THR A 286 5.50 -16.82 2.32
C THR A 286 5.96 -18.21 2.79
N THR A 287 7.26 -18.47 2.82
CA THR A 287 7.80 -19.76 3.30
C THR A 287 7.50 -19.97 4.78
N LEU A 288 7.70 -18.94 5.62
CA LEU A 288 7.38 -19.00 7.05
C LEU A 288 5.87 -19.17 7.29
N ALA A 289 5.02 -18.45 6.55
CA ALA A 289 3.57 -18.58 6.65
C ALA A 289 3.11 -20.00 6.29
N SER A 290 3.59 -20.53 5.18
CA SER A 290 3.25 -21.90 4.73
C SER A 290 3.69 -22.96 5.73
N TRP A 291 4.91 -22.83 6.28
CA TRP A 291 5.42 -23.75 7.31
C TRP A 291 4.59 -23.71 8.59
N ARG A 292 4.25 -22.49 9.07
CA ARG A 292 3.47 -22.32 10.29
C ARG A 292 2.02 -22.76 10.14
N MET A 293 1.37 -22.42 9.02
CA MET A 293 0.02 -22.92 8.71
C MET A 293 -0.04 -24.44 8.72
N GLY A 294 0.97 -25.13 8.20
CA GLY A 294 1.11 -26.57 8.27
C GLY A 294 1.14 -27.15 9.69
N ARG A 295 1.48 -26.36 10.71
CA ARG A 295 1.48 -26.78 12.11
C ARG A 295 0.15 -26.52 12.84
N ILE A 296 -0.56 -25.47 12.44
CA ILE A 296 -1.83 -25.06 13.08
C ILE A 296 -2.99 -25.95 12.67
N ILE A 297 -2.95 -26.46 11.44
CA ILE A 297 -3.97 -27.36 10.88
C ILE A 297 -3.66 -28.83 11.27
N ARG A 298 -3.23 -29.05 12.50
CA ARG A 298 -3.00 -30.41 13.05
C ARG A 298 -4.16 -30.87 13.90
#